data_bda3de07e9bc3de3f65a2f023f78cff9
#
_entry.id   bda3de07e9bc3de3f65a2f023f78cff9
#
_cell.length_a   1.000
_cell.length_b   1.000
_cell.length_c   1.000
_cell.angle_alpha   90.00
_cell.angle_beta   90.00
_cell.angle_gamma   90.00
#
_symmetry.space_group_name_H-M   'P 1'
#
loop_
_entity.id
_entity.type
_entity.pdbx_description
1 polymer ?
#
loop_
_entity_poly.entity_id
_entity_poly.type
_entity_poly.pdbx_seq_one_letter_code
_entity_poly.pdbx_strand_id
1 'polypeptide(L)'
;MIDTIIFDFGDVFINLDKEATPAALKKLGLEKWSSEIDFLNFNFEKGLISRTDFLLGLNKLVPNATQEEVLEAWNGVLLDFPMYRLEFLEKLSKKYQLFLLSNTDSIHINHFKEKNGDEFYNRFYNCFEKVYFSYDLGMRKPDEEIYNFVTKENNLNPQTTLFVDDNFDNIEGAKKTGLQVWHLLKGKEEVIELFEKVKL
;
A
#
# COMPACT_ATOMS: atom_id res chain seq x y z
N MET A 1 -15.97 -19.57 -8.28
CA MET A 1 -14.66 -20.00 -7.77
C MET A 1 -13.69 -18.87 -8.09
N ILE A 2 -12.93 -18.42 -7.12
CA ILE A 2 -11.91 -17.37 -7.30
C ILE A 2 -10.70 -18.00 -7.99
N ASP A 3 -10.13 -17.31 -8.96
CA ASP A 3 -8.90 -17.67 -9.69
C ASP A 3 -7.82 -16.59 -9.62
N THR A 4 -8.22 -15.38 -9.28
CA THR A 4 -7.36 -14.20 -9.23
C THR A 4 -7.53 -13.45 -7.92
N ILE A 5 -6.42 -12.95 -7.35
CA ILE A 5 -6.45 -12.18 -6.12
C ILE A 5 -5.62 -10.89 -6.30
N ILE A 6 -6.22 -9.77 -5.99
CA ILE A 6 -5.56 -8.47 -5.91
C ILE A 6 -5.40 -8.11 -4.43
N PHE A 7 -4.18 -7.91 -3.99
CA PHE A 7 -3.87 -7.56 -2.60
C PHE A 7 -3.48 -6.09 -2.46
N ASP A 8 -3.90 -5.46 -1.37
CA ASP A 8 -3.19 -4.30 -0.85
C ASP A 8 -1.86 -4.72 -0.22
N PHE A 9 -1.01 -3.74 0.10
CA PHE A 9 0.32 -3.93 0.68
C PHE A 9 0.36 -3.63 2.17
N GLY A 10 -0.05 -2.41 2.55
CA GLY A 10 -0.02 -1.93 3.93
C GLY A 10 -0.99 -2.68 4.83
N ASP A 11 -0.59 -3.02 6.05
CA ASP A 11 -1.39 -3.78 7.01
C ASP A 11 -1.95 -5.14 6.51
N VAL A 12 -1.68 -5.49 5.25
CA VAL A 12 -1.91 -6.83 4.69
C VAL A 12 -0.63 -7.66 4.72
N PHE A 13 0.48 -7.14 4.19
CA PHE A 13 1.79 -7.81 4.20
C PHE A 13 2.79 -7.13 5.12
N ILE A 14 2.95 -5.81 5.03
CA ILE A 14 3.82 -5.02 5.90
C ILE A 14 2.99 -4.36 7.02
N ASN A 15 3.46 -4.45 8.25
CA ASN A 15 2.83 -3.77 9.38
C ASN A 15 3.05 -2.26 9.29
N LEU A 16 2.03 -1.47 9.63
CA LEU A 16 2.11 0.00 9.63
C LEU A 16 1.80 0.57 11.02
N ASP A 17 2.56 1.61 11.41
CA ASP A 17 2.21 2.49 12.52
C ASP A 17 1.80 3.87 11.98
N LYS A 18 0.50 4.07 11.80
CA LYS A 18 -0.05 5.31 11.24
C LYS A 18 0.17 6.55 12.15
N GLU A 19 0.53 6.33 13.43
CA GLU A 19 0.83 7.40 14.38
C GLU A 19 2.32 7.79 14.39
N ALA A 20 3.21 6.95 13.88
CA ALA A 20 4.66 7.18 13.94
C ALA A 20 5.08 8.44 13.19
N THR A 21 4.62 8.64 11.95
CA THR A 21 4.95 9.82 11.15
C THR A 21 4.46 11.13 11.78
N PRO A 22 3.18 11.28 12.20
CA PRO A 22 2.74 12.46 12.94
C PRO A 22 3.56 12.72 14.21
N ALA A 23 3.85 11.68 14.98
CA ALA A 23 4.63 11.80 16.20
C ALA A 23 6.08 12.23 15.95
N ALA A 24 6.72 11.70 14.89
CA ALA A 24 8.07 12.06 14.51
C ALA A 24 8.16 13.50 13.99
N LEU A 25 7.26 13.91 13.09
CA LEU A 25 7.21 15.29 12.59
C LEU A 25 6.93 16.29 13.71
N LYS A 26 6.09 15.93 14.70
CA LYS A 26 5.86 16.75 15.88
C LYS A 26 7.15 16.97 16.69
N LYS A 27 7.99 15.97 16.84
CA LYS A 27 9.31 16.12 17.50
C LYS A 27 10.25 17.03 16.72
N LEU A 28 10.10 17.11 15.41
CA LEU A 28 10.85 18.00 14.52
C LEU A 28 10.30 19.43 14.48
N GLY A 29 9.21 19.72 15.24
CA GLY A 29 8.64 21.05 15.37
C GLY A 29 7.33 21.28 14.61
N LEU A 30 6.71 20.23 14.05
CA LEU A 30 5.36 20.35 13.48
C LEU A 30 4.35 20.68 14.59
N GLU A 31 3.66 21.80 14.50
CA GLU A 31 2.67 22.20 15.50
C GLU A 31 1.48 21.24 15.55
N LYS A 32 0.93 20.90 14.39
CA LYS A 32 -0.19 19.97 14.22
C LYS A 32 -0.22 19.40 12.83
N TRP A 33 -0.78 18.20 12.70
CA TRP A 33 -1.15 17.66 11.39
C TRP A 33 -2.20 18.55 10.72
N SER A 34 -2.03 18.87 9.48
CA SER A 34 -2.86 19.83 8.75
C SER A 34 -3.33 19.31 7.40
N SER A 35 -4.39 19.90 6.86
CA SER A 35 -4.85 19.61 5.50
C SER A 35 -3.80 19.88 4.41
N GLU A 36 -2.78 20.69 4.70
CA GLU A 36 -1.65 20.91 3.80
C GLU A 36 -0.80 19.65 3.67
N ILE A 37 -0.56 18.92 4.78
CA ILE A 37 0.14 17.63 4.77
C ILE A 37 -0.69 16.59 4.03
N ASP A 38 -2.00 16.53 4.29
CA ASP A 38 -2.90 15.61 3.59
C ASP A 38 -2.89 15.88 2.07
N PHE A 39 -2.87 17.15 1.66
CA PHE A 39 -2.80 17.54 0.25
C PHE A 39 -1.45 17.17 -0.37
N LEU A 40 -0.33 17.40 0.31
CA LEU A 40 1.00 16.97 -0.13
C LEU A 40 1.05 15.45 -0.30
N ASN A 41 0.61 14.69 0.71
CA ASN A 41 0.57 13.24 0.66
C ASN A 41 -0.30 12.73 -0.48
N PHE A 42 -1.52 13.24 -0.61
CA PHE A 42 -2.44 12.85 -1.68
C PHE A 42 -1.82 13.06 -3.07
N ASN A 43 -1.19 14.22 -3.32
CA ASN A 43 -0.57 14.50 -4.61
C ASN A 43 0.68 13.65 -4.85
N PHE A 44 1.43 13.34 -3.79
CA PHE A 44 2.62 12.50 -3.91
C PHE A 44 2.26 11.03 -4.15
N GLU A 45 1.25 10.48 -3.44
CA GLU A 45 0.70 9.15 -3.70
C GLU A 45 0.08 9.01 -5.10
N LYS A 46 -0.34 10.10 -5.73
CA LYS A 46 -0.82 10.11 -7.13
C LYS A 46 0.27 10.45 -8.13
N GLY A 47 1.54 10.63 -7.71
CA GLY A 47 2.63 11.00 -8.61
C GLY A 47 2.47 12.39 -9.27
N LEU A 48 1.58 13.25 -8.73
CA LEU A 48 1.32 14.60 -9.26
C LEU A 48 2.38 15.61 -8.84
N ILE A 49 3.16 15.32 -7.83
CA ILE A 49 4.32 16.10 -7.39
C ILE A 49 5.54 15.19 -7.27
N SER A 50 6.72 15.77 -7.50
CA SER A 50 7.97 15.03 -7.39
C SER A 50 8.34 14.74 -5.93
N ARG A 51 9.22 13.74 -5.70
CA ARG A 51 9.84 13.49 -4.39
C ARG A 51 10.47 14.76 -3.81
N THR A 52 11.13 15.54 -4.62
CA THR A 52 11.80 16.79 -4.21
C THR A 52 10.77 17.81 -3.74
N ASP A 53 9.70 18.03 -4.51
CA ASP A 53 8.65 19.00 -4.15
C ASP A 53 7.91 18.57 -2.87
N PHE A 54 7.64 17.25 -2.71
CA PHE A 54 7.04 16.70 -1.52
C PHE A 54 7.91 16.97 -0.27
N LEU A 55 9.21 16.63 -0.32
CA LEU A 55 10.12 16.85 0.81
C LEU A 55 10.32 18.35 1.10
N LEU A 56 10.40 19.20 0.09
CA LEU A 56 10.44 20.66 0.26
C LEU A 56 9.15 21.19 0.91
N GLY A 57 8.00 20.62 0.54
CA GLY A 57 6.71 20.95 1.16
C GLY A 57 6.69 20.61 2.65
N LEU A 58 7.11 19.40 3.03
CA LEU A 58 7.21 18.99 4.43
C LEU A 58 8.24 19.83 5.21
N ASN A 59 9.41 20.10 4.65
CA ASN A 59 10.44 20.93 5.30
C ASN A 59 9.96 22.35 5.62
N LYS A 60 9.08 22.94 4.80
CA LYS A 60 8.49 24.26 5.11
C LYS A 60 7.68 24.23 6.41
N LEU A 61 7.08 23.09 6.76
CA LEU A 61 6.27 22.92 7.96
C LEU A 61 7.13 22.60 9.20
N VAL A 62 8.36 22.14 8.99
CA VAL A 62 9.35 21.84 10.04
C VAL A 62 10.72 22.47 9.67
N PRO A 63 10.84 23.82 9.64
CA PRO A 63 11.94 24.54 8.99
C PRO A 63 13.31 24.36 9.66
N ASN A 64 13.34 23.84 10.88
CA ASN A 64 14.57 23.58 11.63
C ASN A 64 15.08 22.14 11.42
N ALA A 65 14.29 21.27 10.79
CA ALA A 65 14.68 19.89 10.51
C ALA A 65 15.50 19.80 9.22
N THR A 66 16.46 18.91 9.20
CA THR A 66 17.15 18.53 7.97
C THR A 66 16.24 17.69 7.07
N GLN A 67 16.55 17.65 5.77
CA GLN A 67 15.79 16.83 4.83
C GLN A 67 15.85 15.32 5.18
N GLU A 68 16.96 14.89 5.76
CA GLU A 68 17.18 13.50 6.20
C GLU A 68 16.28 13.15 7.38
N GLU A 69 16.17 14.03 8.38
CA GLU A 69 15.25 13.86 9.51
C GLU A 69 13.77 13.79 9.06
N VAL A 70 13.39 14.63 8.10
CA VAL A 70 12.04 14.59 7.52
C VAL A 70 11.79 13.29 6.76
N LEU A 71 12.77 12.81 6.01
CA LEU A 71 12.70 11.54 5.29
C LEU A 71 12.57 10.36 6.25
N GLU A 72 13.35 10.35 7.33
CA GLU A 72 13.26 9.32 8.38
C GLU A 72 11.90 9.35 9.06
N ALA A 73 11.42 10.54 9.43
CA ALA A 73 10.10 10.72 10.02
C ALA A 73 8.98 10.21 9.11
N TRP A 74 9.08 10.47 7.80
CA TRP A 74 8.10 9.99 6.81
C TRP A 74 8.09 8.47 6.72
N ASN A 75 9.26 7.84 6.68
CA ASN A 75 9.39 6.38 6.62
C ASN A 75 9.03 5.67 7.93
N GLY A 76 8.90 6.40 9.03
CA GLY A 76 8.56 5.84 10.34
C GLY A 76 7.27 5.05 10.40
N VAL A 77 6.35 5.26 9.45
CA VAL A 77 5.11 4.48 9.32
C VAL A 77 5.37 3.01 8.99
N LEU A 78 6.48 2.68 8.33
CA LEU A 78 6.79 1.33 7.88
C LEU A 78 7.46 0.50 8.99
N LEU A 79 6.74 -0.49 9.51
CA LEU A 79 7.24 -1.39 10.54
C LEU A 79 7.95 -2.61 9.92
N ASP A 80 7.67 -3.79 10.44
CA ASP A 80 8.22 -5.05 9.98
C ASP A 80 7.32 -5.72 8.93
N PHE A 81 7.94 -6.63 8.17
CA PHE A 81 7.24 -7.54 7.28
C PHE A 81 7.40 -8.96 7.83
N PRO A 82 6.36 -9.57 8.42
CA PRO A 82 6.45 -10.91 8.97
C PRO A 82 6.75 -11.96 7.89
N MET A 83 7.81 -12.75 8.08
CA MET A 83 8.29 -13.73 7.08
C MET A 83 7.22 -14.77 6.70
N TYR A 84 6.36 -15.17 7.65
CA TYR A 84 5.30 -16.14 7.37
C TYR A 84 4.27 -15.64 6.34
N ARG A 85 4.09 -14.31 6.19
CA ARG A 85 3.25 -13.73 5.15
C ARG A 85 3.87 -13.88 3.77
N LEU A 86 5.20 -13.76 3.65
CA LEU A 86 5.91 -14.04 2.40
C LEU A 86 5.82 -15.51 2.04
N GLU A 87 6.08 -16.42 2.99
CA GLU A 87 5.98 -17.86 2.77
C GLU A 87 4.57 -18.30 2.34
N PHE A 88 3.53 -17.67 2.90
CA PHE A 88 2.16 -17.87 2.49
C PHE A 88 1.94 -17.40 1.05
N LEU A 89 2.40 -16.18 0.72
CA LEU A 89 2.27 -15.59 -0.61
C LEU A 89 2.97 -16.45 -1.69
N GLU A 90 4.19 -16.95 -1.41
CA GLU A 90 4.93 -17.86 -2.30
C GLU A 90 4.20 -19.19 -2.58
N LYS A 91 3.42 -19.68 -1.61
CA LYS A 91 2.57 -20.87 -1.80
C LYS A 91 1.32 -20.54 -2.62
N LEU A 92 0.74 -19.37 -2.36
CA LEU A 92 -0.48 -18.90 -3.01
C LEU A 92 -0.25 -18.61 -4.50
N SER A 93 0.89 -17.99 -4.87
CA SER A 93 1.26 -17.68 -6.25
C SER A 93 1.40 -18.90 -7.17
N LYS A 94 1.52 -20.10 -6.61
CA LYS A 94 1.55 -21.37 -7.39
C LYS A 94 0.17 -21.85 -7.81
N LYS A 95 -0.91 -21.22 -7.29
CA LYS A 95 -2.29 -21.69 -7.49
C LYS A 95 -3.22 -20.63 -8.06
N TYR A 96 -2.92 -19.36 -7.83
CA TYR A 96 -3.75 -18.21 -8.20
C TYR A 96 -2.93 -17.18 -8.95
N GLN A 97 -3.57 -16.43 -9.84
CA GLN A 97 -2.99 -15.20 -10.38
C GLN A 97 -3.02 -14.12 -9.30
N LEU A 98 -1.87 -13.55 -8.97
CA LEU A 98 -1.76 -12.55 -7.91
C LEU A 98 -1.36 -11.20 -8.47
N PHE A 99 -1.98 -10.15 -7.97
CA PHE A 99 -1.68 -8.76 -8.28
C PHE A 99 -1.50 -7.98 -6.98
N LEU A 100 -0.64 -6.97 -6.99
CA LEU A 100 -0.51 -6.01 -5.90
C LEU A 100 -1.06 -4.66 -6.35
N LEU A 101 -1.91 -4.03 -5.52
CA LEU A 101 -2.49 -2.72 -5.77
C LEU A 101 -2.39 -1.87 -4.50
N SER A 102 -1.43 -0.96 -4.45
CA SER A 102 -1.13 -0.18 -3.24
C SER A 102 -1.22 1.31 -3.47
N ASN A 103 -1.89 2.01 -2.54
CA ASN A 103 -1.73 3.45 -2.38
C ASN A 103 -0.42 3.67 -1.60
N THR A 104 0.59 4.21 -2.27
CA THR A 104 1.93 4.38 -1.70
C THR A 104 2.70 5.45 -2.47
N ASP A 105 3.93 5.69 -2.09
CA ASP A 105 4.84 6.62 -2.74
C ASP A 105 6.23 6.01 -2.95
N SER A 106 7.04 6.67 -3.77
CA SER A 106 8.38 6.21 -4.14
C SER A 106 9.37 6.23 -2.97
N ILE A 107 9.14 7.05 -1.93
CA ILE A 107 9.99 7.10 -0.73
C ILE A 107 9.81 5.82 0.07
N HIS A 108 8.56 5.43 0.35
CA HIS A 108 8.22 4.23 1.09
C HIS A 108 8.69 2.95 0.37
N ILE A 109 8.50 2.85 -0.94
CA ILE A 109 8.93 1.66 -1.71
C ILE A 109 10.46 1.53 -1.73
N ASN A 110 11.19 2.63 -1.91
CA ASN A 110 12.64 2.62 -1.85
C ASN A 110 13.14 2.23 -0.45
N HIS A 111 12.56 2.80 0.61
CA HIS A 111 12.90 2.45 1.99
C HIS A 111 12.61 0.98 2.30
N PHE A 112 11.47 0.46 1.85
CA PHE A 112 11.15 -0.96 1.98
C PHE A 112 12.20 -1.85 1.33
N LYS A 113 12.64 -1.51 0.12
CA LYS A 113 13.69 -2.24 -0.60
C LYS A 113 15.03 -2.18 0.13
N GLU A 114 15.47 -0.99 0.55
CA GLU A 114 16.72 -0.78 1.27
C GLU A 114 16.76 -1.53 2.60
N LYS A 115 15.66 -1.49 3.36
CA LYS A 115 15.54 -2.12 4.68
C LYS A 115 15.58 -3.65 4.63
N ASN A 116 14.95 -4.24 3.62
CA ASN A 116 14.80 -5.70 3.53
C ASN A 116 15.83 -6.37 2.58
N GLY A 117 16.49 -5.57 1.73
CA GLY A 117 17.46 -6.04 0.74
C GLY A 117 16.83 -6.60 -0.54
N ASP A 118 17.64 -6.66 -1.60
CA ASP A 118 17.19 -7.05 -2.94
C ASP A 118 16.64 -8.48 -3.01
N GLU A 119 17.20 -9.41 -2.24
CA GLU A 119 16.73 -10.81 -2.25
C GLU A 119 15.29 -10.91 -1.76
N PHE A 120 14.99 -10.31 -0.59
CA PHE A 120 13.64 -10.29 -0.04
C PHE A 120 12.68 -9.54 -0.94
N TYR A 121 13.09 -8.36 -1.43
CA TYR A 121 12.31 -7.54 -2.36
C TYR A 121 11.90 -8.34 -3.60
N ASN A 122 12.86 -9.02 -4.22
CA ASN A 122 12.60 -9.83 -5.41
C ASN A 122 11.71 -11.04 -5.11
N ARG A 123 11.91 -11.74 -3.99
CA ARG A 123 11.04 -12.85 -3.58
C ARG A 123 9.59 -12.39 -3.44
N PHE A 124 9.36 -11.24 -2.80
CA PHE A 124 8.02 -10.69 -2.62
C PHE A 124 7.36 -10.32 -3.96
N TYR A 125 8.04 -9.50 -4.75
CA TYR A 125 7.44 -9.00 -6.00
C TYR A 125 7.30 -10.07 -7.08
N ASN A 126 8.16 -11.08 -7.11
CA ASN A 126 8.04 -12.21 -8.04
C ASN A 126 6.84 -13.13 -7.76
N CYS A 127 6.14 -12.95 -6.64
CA CYS A 127 4.88 -13.65 -6.39
C CYS A 127 3.70 -13.08 -7.21
N PHE A 128 3.83 -11.88 -7.76
CA PHE A 128 2.76 -11.19 -8.48
C PHE A 128 3.00 -11.21 -9.98
N GLU A 129 1.92 -11.39 -10.76
CA GLU A 129 1.95 -11.19 -12.22
C GLU A 129 2.25 -9.72 -12.55
N LYS A 130 1.68 -8.81 -11.76
CA LYS A 130 1.93 -7.39 -11.90
C LYS A 130 1.71 -6.64 -10.58
N VAL A 131 2.50 -5.58 -10.40
CA VAL A 131 2.43 -4.68 -9.24
C VAL A 131 2.00 -3.30 -9.72
N TYR A 132 1.04 -2.71 -8.99
CA TYR A 132 0.47 -1.41 -9.28
C TYR A 132 0.64 -0.49 -8.08
N PHE A 133 1.36 0.59 -8.28
CA PHE A 133 1.48 1.66 -7.30
C PHE A 133 0.69 2.89 -7.76
N SER A 134 -0.02 3.51 -6.83
CA SER A 134 -0.84 4.70 -7.12
C SER A 134 -0.04 5.83 -7.77
N TYR A 135 1.19 6.05 -7.32
CA TYR A 135 2.06 7.13 -7.85
C TYR A 135 2.52 6.89 -9.29
N ASP A 136 2.58 5.64 -9.77
CA ASP A 136 2.91 5.32 -11.17
C ASP A 136 1.69 5.45 -12.08
N LEU A 137 0.48 5.22 -11.53
CA LEU A 137 -0.76 5.21 -12.29
C LEU A 137 -1.44 6.58 -12.38
N GLY A 138 -1.12 7.51 -11.47
CA GLY A 138 -1.90 8.74 -11.31
C GLY A 138 -3.31 8.53 -10.73
N MET A 139 -3.62 7.30 -10.29
CA MET A 139 -4.90 6.87 -9.75
C MET A 139 -4.72 6.30 -8.35
N ARG A 140 -5.75 6.32 -7.52
CA ARG A 140 -5.68 5.73 -6.18
C ARG A 140 -7.00 5.12 -5.73
N LYS A 141 -6.94 4.15 -4.86
CA LYS A 141 -8.07 3.64 -4.10
C LYS A 141 -8.59 4.75 -3.15
N PRO A 142 -9.90 4.90 -2.92
CA PRO A 142 -11.01 4.01 -3.30
C PRO A 142 -11.69 4.37 -4.63
N ASP A 143 -11.09 5.20 -5.49
CA ASP A 143 -11.70 5.60 -6.75
C ASP A 143 -11.94 4.37 -7.65
N GLU A 144 -13.15 4.23 -8.22
CA GLU A 144 -13.52 3.07 -9.05
C GLU A 144 -12.61 2.91 -10.28
N GLU A 145 -12.04 4.02 -10.74
CA GLU A 145 -11.17 4.08 -11.91
C GLU A 145 -9.97 3.12 -11.79
N ILE A 146 -9.31 3.05 -10.62
CA ILE A 146 -8.11 2.23 -10.44
C ILE A 146 -8.42 0.73 -10.50
N TYR A 147 -9.54 0.29 -9.93
CA TYR A 147 -9.96 -1.12 -9.99
C TYR A 147 -10.36 -1.51 -11.41
N ASN A 148 -11.12 -0.65 -12.09
CA ASN A 148 -11.51 -0.84 -13.49
C ASN A 148 -10.28 -0.86 -14.41
N PHE A 149 -9.27 -0.02 -14.16
CA PHE A 149 -8.02 -0.03 -14.89
C PHE A 149 -7.29 -1.37 -14.73
N VAL A 150 -7.08 -1.84 -13.49
CA VAL A 150 -6.36 -3.10 -13.21
C VAL A 150 -7.10 -4.30 -13.81
N THR A 151 -8.41 -4.40 -13.64
CA THR A 151 -9.21 -5.50 -14.17
C THR A 151 -9.20 -5.52 -15.70
N LYS A 152 -9.36 -4.37 -16.35
CA LYS A 152 -9.36 -4.26 -17.80
C LYS A 152 -7.99 -4.55 -18.41
N GLU A 153 -6.92 -4.00 -17.83
CA GLU A 153 -5.56 -4.18 -18.35
C GLU A 153 -5.13 -5.65 -18.35
N ASN A 154 -5.57 -6.41 -17.36
CA ASN A 154 -5.21 -7.82 -17.21
C ASN A 154 -6.33 -8.80 -17.68
N ASN A 155 -7.39 -8.29 -18.30
CA ASN A 155 -8.54 -9.08 -18.74
C ASN A 155 -9.17 -9.94 -17.62
N LEU A 156 -9.24 -9.41 -16.40
CA LEU A 156 -9.77 -10.12 -15.25
C LEU A 156 -11.30 -10.10 -15.25
N ASN A 157 -11.90 -11.21 -14.80
CA ASN A 157 -13.34 -11.26 -14.54
C ASN A 157 -13.61 -10.83 -13.08
N PRO A 158 -14.31 -9.72 -12.83
CA PRO A 158 -14.59 -9.25 -11.46
C PRO A 158 -15.27 -10.30 -10.57
N GLN A 159 -16.10 -11.18 -11.15
CA GLN A 159 -16.83 -12.21 -10.39
C GLN A 159 -15.94 -13.34 -9.88
N THR A 160 -14.76 -13.53 -10.47
CA THR A 160 -13.76 -14.53 -10.05
C THR A 160 -12.49 -13.90 -9.49
N THR A 161 -12.48 -12.57 -9.36
CA THR A 161 -11.36 -11.79 -8.80
C THR A 161 -11.71 -11.31 -7.39
N LEU A 162 -10.86 -11.66 -6.42
CA LEU A 162 -10.95 -11.22 -5.03
C LEU A 162 -10.02 -10.02 -4.81
N PHE A 163 -10.51 -8.97 -4.17
CA PHE A 163 -9.71 -7.86 -3.65
C PHE A 163 -9.62 -7.95 -2.13
N VAL A 164 -8.41 -7.85 -1.58
CA VAL A 164 -8.10 -7.93 -0.15
C VAL A 164 -7.44 -6.64 0.31
N ASP A 165 -8.01 -5.97 1.31
CA ASP A 165 -7.53 -4.67 1.80
C ASP A 165 -7.98 -4.47 3.27
N ASP A 166 -7.18 -3.78 4.09
CA ASP A 166 -7.52 -3.44 5.48
C ASP A 166 -8.44 -2.22 5.59
N ASN A 167 -8.50 -1.40 4.55
CA ASN A 167 -9.25 -0.15 4.54
C ASN A 167 -10.68 -0.35 4.02
N PHE A 168 -11.66 -0.01 4.86
CA PHE A 168 -13.08 -0.17 4.54
C PHE A 168 -13.50 0.62 3.29
N ASP A 169 -13.01 1.86 3.11
CA ASP A 169 -13.38 2.68 1.95
C ASP A 169 -12.87 2.05 0.64
N ASN A 170 -11.65 1.48 0.66
CA ASN A 170 -11.10 0.75 -0.48
C ASN A 170 -11.95 -0.47 -0.83
N ILE A 171 -12.41 -1.21 0.17
CA ILE A 171 -13.33 -2.35 0.01
C ILE A 171 -14.65 -1.91 -0.63
N GLU A 172 -15.24 -0.82 -0.15
CA GLU A 172 -16.50 -0.31 -0.72
C GLU A 172 -16.32 0.22 -2.16
N GLY A 173 -15.17 0.85 -2.46
CA GLY A 173 -14.81 1.24 -3.82
C GLY A 173 -14.70 0.04 -4.76
N ALA A 174 -14.01 -1.01 -4.34
CA ALA A 174 -13.83 -2.24 -5.11
C ALA A 174 -15.17 -2.97 -5.38
N LYS A 175 -16.05 -3.06 -4.39
CA LYS A 175 -17.40 -3.66 -4.54
C LYS A 175 -18.21 -3.04 -5.66
N LYS A 176 -18.14 -1.71 -5.84
CA LYS A 176 -18.87 -1.00 -6.87
C LYS A 176 -18.47 -1.42 -8.29
N THR A 177 -17.25 -1.95 -8.45
CA THR A 177 -16.75 -2.45 -9.74
C THR A 177 -17.06 -3.94 -9.98
N GLY A 178 -17.78 -4.58 -9.05
CA GLY A 178 -18.19 -5.98 -9.15
C GLY A 178 -17.17 -7.00 -8.64
N LEU A 179 -16.04 -6.55 -8.10
CA LEU A 179 -15.03 -7.41 -7.48
C LEU A 179 -15.62 -8.13 -6.25
N GLN A 180 -15.19 -9.38 -6.04
CA GLN A 180 -15.34 -10.02 -4.75
C GLN A 180 -14.37 -9.35 -3.77
N VAL A 181 -14.72 -9.26 -2.48
CA VAL A 181 -13.87 -8.54 -1.53
C VAL A 181 -13.74 -9.27 -0.21
N TRP A 182 -12.59 -9.12 0.42
CA TRP A 182 -12.35 -9.44 1.81
C TRP A 182 -11.77 -8.22 2.54
N HIS A 183 -12.54 -7.67 3.47
CA HIS A 183 -12.07 -6.64 4.40
C HIS A 183 -11.27 -7.31 5.52
N LEU A 184 -9.94 -7.28 5.39
CA LEU A 184 -9.02 -7.84 6.38
C LEU A 184 -8.99 -6.93 7.61
N LEU A 185 -9.48 -7.41 8.75
CA LEU A 185 -9.57 -6.61 9.97
C LEU A 185 -8.23 -6.58 10.70
N LYS A 186 -7.44 -5.51 10.49
CA LYS A 186 -6.15 -5.30 11.15
C LYS A 186 -6.22 -5.61 12.66
N GLY A 187 -5.27 -6.40 13.15
CA GLY A 187 -5.17 -6.78 14.57
C GLY A 187 -6.17 -7.84 15.04
N LYS A 188 -7.04 -8.34 14.14
CA LYS A 188 -7.99 -9.44 14.42
C LYS A 188 -7.87 -10.58 13.42
N GLU A 189 -7.39 -10.29 12.23
CA GLU A 189 -7.28 -11.24 11.13
C GLU A 189 -5.89 -11.12 10.49
N GLU A 190 -5.44 -12.21 9.91
CA GLU A 190 -4.17 -12.31 9.20
C GLU A 190 -4.41 -12.77 7.76
N VAL A 191 -3.60 -12.28 6.82
CA VAL A 191 -3.73 -12.65 5.40
C VAL A 191 -3.61 -14.16 5.16
N ILE A 192 -2.92 -14.88 6.04
CA ILE A 192 -2.78 -16.35 5.97
C ILE A 192 -4.08 -17.09 6.26
N GLU A 193 -5.09 -16.42 6.84
CA GLU A 193 -6.43 -16.98 7.11
C GLU A 193 -7.35 -16.94 5.87
N LEU A 194 -6.84 -16.54 4.70
CA LEU A 194 -7.61 -16.36 3.47
C LEU A 194 -8.59 -17.51 3.18
N PHE A 195 -8.12 -18.76 3.31
CA PHE A 195 -8.93 -19.95 3.00
C PHE A 195 -10.04 -20.24 4.04
N GLU A 196 -9.95 -19.64 5.22
CA GLU A 196 -10.96 -19.74 6.27
C GLU A 196 -12.03 -18.65 6.11
N LYS A 197 -11.65 -17.50 5.57
CA LYS A 197 -12.49 -16.30 5.43
C LYS A 197 -13.25 -16.23 4.13
N VAL A 198 -12.69 -16.80 3.07
CA VAL A 198 -13.24 -16.72 1.71
C VAL A 198 -13.40 -18.10 1.10
N LYS A 199 -14.57 -18.35 0.49
CA LYS A 199 -14.79 -19.57 -0.32
C LYS A 199 -14.12 -19.35 -1.69
N LEU A 200 -12.94 -19.88 -1.86
CA LEU A 200 -12.16 -19.80 -3.08
C LEU A 200 -12.56 -20.85 -4.11
#